data_6ac767fd04d5bd07e7186843fb85897a
#
_entry.id   6ac767fd04d5bd07e7186843fb85897a
#
_cell.length_a   1.000
_cell.length_b   1.000
_cell.length_c   1.000
_cell.angle_alpha   90.00
_cell.angle_beta   90.00
_cell.angle_gamma   90.00
#
_symmetry.space_group_name_H-M   'P 1'
#
loop_
_entity.id
_entity.type
_entity.pdbx_description
1 polymer ?
#
loop_
_entity_poly.entity_id
_entity_poly.type
_entity_poly.pdbx_seq_one_letter_code
_entity_poly.pdbx_strand_id
1 'polypeptide(L)'
;EDTSRLRLKFPPSPRSGSYPVIADGVGKTYDRLIYKDATFTVERGDKIAFVGRNGEGKSTMVKSIMGEIPYDGTITLGHNVQIGYFAQNQASLLDEELTVFQTIDDVAKGEVRNKIRDLLGAFMFGGPEESMKKVKVLSGGERTRLALLKLLLEPVNLLILDEPTNHLDLKTKDVLKQALQDYDGTLIIVSHDRDFLDGLVTKVYEFGHQRVREHLCGIYEFLDTKKLESLQELERKGV
;
A
#
# COMPACT_ATOMS: atom_id res chain seq x y z
N GLU A 1 -33.02 0.05 -11.75
CA GLU A 1 -31.87 0.86 -11.31
C GLU A 1 -30.65 -0.07 -11.27
N ASP A 2 -29.85 0.03 -12.30
CA ASP A 2 -28.65 -0.79 -12.44
C ASP A 2 -27.57 -0.27 -11.49
N THR A 3 -27.46 -0.90 -10.32
CA THR A 3 -26.41 -0.64 -9.35
C THR A 3 -25.20 -1.50 -9.66
N SER A 4 -24.73 -1.48 -10.89
CA SER A 4 -23.43 -2.05 -11.20
C SER A 4 -22.38 -1.24 -10.47
N ARG A 5 -21.98 -1.72 -9.28
CA ARG A 5 -20.90 -1.11 -8.52
C ARG A 5 -19.64 -1.10 -9.39
N LEU A 6 -19.11 0.06 -9.60
CA LEU A 6 -17.83 0.20 -10.28
C LEU A 6 -16.80 -0.68 -9.57
N ARG A 7 -16.18 -1.59 -10.31
CA ARG A 7 -15.05 -2.37 -9.83
C ARG A 7 -13.78 -1.88 -10.49
N LEU A 8 -12.87 -1.39 -9.69
CA LEU A 8 -11.51 -1.16 -10.14
C LEU A 8 -10.85 -2.54 -10.27
N LYS A 9 -10.40 -2.86 -11.49
CA LYS A 9 -9.62 -4.07 -11.73
C LYS A 9 -8.18 -3.68 -11.98
N PHE A 10 -7.27 -4.30 -11.24
CA PHE A 10 -5.86 -4.20 -11.54
C PHE A 10 -5.54 -4.83 -12.88
N PRO A 11 -4.57 -4.31 -13.63
CA PRO A 11 -4.02 -5.07 -14.75
C PRO A 11 -3.46 -6.40 -14.23
N PRO A 12 -3.46 -7.48 -15.04
CA PRO A 12 -2.84 -8.73 -14.62
C PRO A 12 -1.40 -8.48 -14.19
N SER A 13 -1.04 -8.89 -12.96
CA SER A 13 0.33 -8.73 -12.49
C SER A 13 1.26 -9.72 -13.18
N PRO A 14 2.47 -9.31 -13.57
CA PRO A 14 3.48 -10.26 -14.01
C PRO A 14 3.74 -11.27 -12.90
N ARG A 15 3.91 -12.54 -13.25
CA ARG A 15 4.13 -13.56 -12.24
C ARG A 15 5.52 -13.42 -11.63
N SER A 16 5.60 -13.24 -10.32
CA SER A 16 6.84 -13.31 -9.55
C SER A 16 7.18 -14.75 -9.19
N GLY A 17 8.40 -14.96 -8.68
CA GLY A 17 8.76 -16.20 -8.01
C GLY A 17 7.90 -16.44 -6.76
N SER A 18 8.03 -17.62 -6.16
CA SER A 18 7.21 -18.05 -5.02
C SER A 18 7.43 -17.24 -3.75
N TYR A 19 8.60 -16.63 -3.61
CA TYR A 19 8.99 -15.87 -2.43
C TYR A 19 9.43 -14.46 -2.84
N PRO A 20 8.51 -13.52 -2.95
CA PRO A 20 8.83 -12.15 -3.38
C PRO A 20 9.85 -11.44 -2.50
N VAL A 21 9.82 -11.68 -1.19
CA VAL A 21 10.77 -11.09 -0.23
C VAL A 21 11.21 -12.15 0.76
N ILE A 22 12.51 -12.31 0.90
CA ILE A 22 13.12 -13.13 1.96
C ILE A 22 14.03 -12.21 2.76
N ALA A 23 13.70 -12.00 4.03
CA ALA A 23 14.51 -11.24 4.98
C ALA A 23 15.18 -12.21 5.95
N ASP A 24 16.49 -12.08 6.10
CA ASP A 24 17.29 -12.94 6.98
C ASP A 24 18.19 -12.08 7.87
N GLY A 25 17.90 -12.09 9.17
CA GLY A 25 18.68 -11.40 10.17
C GLY A 25 18.75 -9.89 9.97
N VAL A 26 17.71 -9.28 9.44
CA VAL A 26 17.70 -7.86 9.08
C VAL A 26 17.65 -6.99 10.31
N GLY A 27 18.53 -6.00 10.37
CA GLY A 27 18.60 -5.03 11.45
C GLY A 27 18.87 -3.63 10.93
N LYS A 28 18.51 -2.65 11.74
CA LYS A 28 18.80 -1.25 11.45
C LYS A 28 19.04 -0.47 12.73
N THR A 29 20.12 0.30 12.71
CA THR A 29 20.47 1.25 13.76
C THR A 29 20.66 2.63 13.14
N TYR A 30 20.01 3.61 13.73
CA TYR A 30 20.31 5.03 13.49
C TYR A 30 21.12 5.57 14.69
N ASP A 31 20.62 6.56 15.40
CA ASP A 31 21.14 6.98 16.70
C ASP A 31 20.74 6.00 17.82
N ARG A 32 19.73 5.14 17.55
CA ARG A 32 19.33 4.03 18.42
C ARG A 32 19.04 2.79 17.58
N LEU A 33 19.05 1.63 18.22
CA LEU A 33 18.63 0.39 17.57
C LEU A 33 17.13 0.44 17.29
N ILE A 34 16.75 0.28 16.03
CA ILE A 34 15.34 0.25 15.61
C ILE A 34 14.79 -1.17 15.73
N TYR A 35 15.42 -2.12 15.07
CA TYR A 35 15.16 -3.54 15.25
C TYR A 35 16.39 -4.36 14.83
N LYS A 36 16.42 -5.62 15.29
CA LYS A 36 17.46 -6.59 14.93
C LYS A 36 16.84 -7.95 14.65
N ASP A 37 17.58 -8.77 13.94
CA ASP A 37 17.23 -10.19 13.68
C ASP A 37 15.85 -10.36 13.05
N ALA A 38 15.39 -9.41 12.25
CA ALA A 38 14.14 -9.56 11.52
C ALA A 38 14.32 -10.62 10.43
N THR A 39 13.63 -11.75 10.59
CA THR A 39 13.69 -12.88 9.68
C THR A 39 12.29 -13.31 9.31
N PHE A 40 11.96 -13.19 8.02
CA PHE A 40 10.65 -13.58 7.52
C PHE A 40 10.72 -13.89 6.03
N THR A 41 9.75 -14.66 5.57
CA THR A 41 9.57 -14.99 4.16
C THR A 41 8.17 -14.58 3.72
N VAL A 42 8.09 -13.71 2.73
CA VAL A 42 6.83 -13.34 2.10
C VAL A 42 6.55 -14.30 0.96
N GLU A 43 5.38 -14.91 0.96
CA GLU A 43 4.94 -15.81 -0.09
C GLU A 43 4.16 -15.05 -1.16
N ARG A 44 4.26 -15.49 -2.40
CA ARG A 44 3.49 -14.91 -3.50
C ARG A 44 1.99 -14.95 -3.20
N GLY A 45 1.33 -13.80 -3.34
CA GLY A 45 -0.09 -13.66 -3.05
C GLY A 45 -0.40 -13.29 -1.60
N ASP A 46 0.59 -13.19 -0.74
CA ASP A 46 0.39 -12.74 0.65
C ASP A 46 -0.17 -11.32 0.68
N LYS A 47 -1.04 -11.06 1.65
CA LYS A 47 -1.57 -9.74 1.96
C LYS A 47 -1.28 -9.43 3.42
N ILE A 48 -0.31 -8.54 3.62
CA ILE A 48 0.36 -8.33 4.91
C ILE A 48 0.14 -6.89 5.38
N ALA A 49 -0.22 -6.72 6.65
CA ALA A 49 -0.20 -5.43 7.31
C ALA A 49 1.05 -5.28 8.17
N PHE A 50 1.72 -4.13 8.08
CA PHE A 50 2.74 -3.71 9.02
C PHE A 50 2.07 -2.82 10.08
N VAL A 51 2.17 -3.20 11.34
CA VAL A 51 1.58 -2.48 12.45
C VAL A 51 2.61 -2.25 13.55
N GLY A 52 2.38 -1.24 14.38
CA GLY A 52 3.26 -0.90 15.49
C GLY A 52 3.32 0.61 15.71
N ARG A 53 4.07 0.99 16.74
CA ARG A 53 4.26 2.41 17.07
C ARG A 53 5.01 3.15 15.97
N ASN A 54 4.73 4.44 15.83
CA ASN A 54 5.55 5.31 15.01
C ASN A 54 6.99 5.30 15.54
N GLY A 55 7.95 5.22 14.62
CA GLY A 55 9.37 5.14 14.99
C GLY A 55 9.88 3.73 15.30
N GLU A 56 9.04 2.70 15.24
CA GLU A 56 9.47 1.31 15.49
C GLU A 56 9.94 0.57 14.23
N GLY A 57 10.01 1.27 13.09
CA GLY A 57 10.72 0.76 11.93
C GLY A 57 9.86 0.28 10.76
N LYS A 58 8.56 0.53 10.74
CA LYS A 58 7.70 0.14 9.62
C LYS A 58 8.19 0.73 8.29
N SER A 59 8.39 2.04 8.25
CA SER A 59 8.93 2.73 7.06
C SER A 59 10.37 2.33 6.77
N THR A 60 11.16 2.07 7.80
CA THR A 60 12.53 1.60 7.66
C THR A 60 12.58 0.24 6.95
N MET A 61 11.70 -0.68 7.32
CA MET A 61 11.62 -1.99 6.65
C MET A 61 11.21 -1.83 5.18
N VAL A 62 10.23 -1.00 4.89
CA VAL A 62 9.81 -0.72 3.51
C VAL A 62 10.98 -0.18 2.69
N LYS A 63 11.70 0.81 3.19
CA LYS A 63 12.86 1.39 2.51
C LYS A 63 14.00 0.38 2.33
N SER A 64 14.19 -0.51 3.29
CA SER A 64 15.17 -1.58 3.20
C SER A 64 14.81 -2.59 2.12
N ILE A 65 13.54 -2.99 2.03
CA ILE A 65 13.03 -3.87 0.97
C ILE A 65 13.23 -3.24 -0.40
N MET A 66 13.01 -1.93 -0.51
CA MET A 66 13.20 -1.18 -1.76
C MET A 66 14.68 -0.88 -2.09
N GLY A 67 15.59 -1.20 -1.18
CA GLY A 67 17.02 -0.93 -1.39
C GLY A 67 17.40 0.55 -1.30
N GLU A 68 16.59 1.37 -0.65
CA GLU A 68 16.82 2.82 -0.53
C GLU A 68 17.76 3.19 0.61
N ILE A 69 17.91 2.32 1.60
CA ILE A 69 18.77 2.56 2.77
C ILE A 69 19.63 1.33 3.06
N PRO A 70 20.82 1.52 3.64
CA PRO A 70 21.63 0.40 4.11
C PRO A 70 21.01 -0.25 5.35
N TYR A 71 21.23 -1.53 5.52
CA TYR A 71 20.74 -2.33 6.65
C TYR A 71 21.69 -3.49 6.92
N ASP A 72 21.60 -4.07 8.11
CA ASP A 72 22.33 -5.30 8.48
C ASP A 72 21.51 -6.52 8.05
N GLY A 73 22.19 -7.62 7.79
CA GLY A 73 21.53 -8.83 7.30
C GLY A 73 21.27 -8.81 5.80
N THR A 74 20.37 -9.63 5.35
CA THR A 74 20.11 -9.82 3.90
C THR A 74 18.63 -9.75 3.59
N ILE A 75 18.28 -8.99 2.56
CA ILE A 75 16.97 -9.01 1.93
C ILE A 75 17.17 -9.47 0.48
N THR A 76 16.50 -10.56 0.12
CA THR A 76 16.53 -11.08 -1.25
C THR A 76 15.15 -10.91 -1.85
N LEU A 77 15.08 -10.24 -3.00
CA LEU A 77 13.87 -10.16 -3.79
C LEU A 77 13.78 -11.39 -4.69
N GLY A 78 12.58 -11.93 -4.82
CA GLY A 78 12.32 -13.08 -5.66
C GLY A 78 12.49 -12.78 -7.15
N HIS A 79 12.43 -13.84 -7.95
CA HIS A 79 12.51 -13.73 -9.40
C HIS A 79 11.37 -12.85 -9.94
N ASN A 80 11.73 -11.97 -10.86
CA ASN A 80 10.79 -11.10 -11.58
C ASN A 80 9.90 -10.23 -10.67
N VAL A 81 10.38 -9.87 -9.48
CA VAL A 81 9.64 -8.96 -8.58
C VAL A 81 9.67 -7.55 -9.15
N GLN A 82 8.49 -6.97 -9.34
CA GLN A 82 8.28 -5.60 -9.77
C GLN A 82 7.50 -4.87 -8.69
N ILE A 83 8.15 -3.91 -8.04
CA ILE A 83 7.60 -3.20 -6.89
C ILE A 83 6.88 -1.95 -7.34
N GLY A 84 5.64 -1.77 -6.87
CA GLY A 84 4.94 -0.50 -6.87
C GLY A 84 4.88 0.03 -5.44
N TYR A 85 5.32 1.26 -5.24
CA TYR A 85 5.36 1.88 -3.91
C TYR A 85 4.54 3.15 -3.88
N PHE A 86 3.70 3.27 -2.85
CA PHE A 86 2.92 4.46 -2.58
C PHE A 86 3.20 4.98 -1.17
N ALA A 87 3.62 6.24 -1.10
CA ALA A 87 3.65 7.04 0.12
C ALA A 87 3.22 8.46 -0.25
N GLN A 88 2.93 9.30 0.73
CA GLN A 88 2.45 10.66 0.47
C GLN A 88 3.39 11.49 -0.39
N ASN A 89 4.71 11.28 -0.28
CA ASN A 89 5.71 11.98 -1.08
C ASN A 89 5.72 11.55 -2.57
N GLN A 90 5.04 10.47 -2.93
CA GLN A 90 4.94 10.02 -4.33
C GLN A 90 4.15 11.01 -5.20
N ALA A 91 3.33 11.84 -4.59
CA ALA A 91 2.60 12.90 -5.30
C ALA A 91 3.54 13.86 -6.01
N SER A 92 4.76 14.08 -5.51
CA SER A 92 5.77 14.94 -6.14
C SER A 92 6.33 14.38 -7.45
N LEU A 93 6.12 13.09 -7.72
CA LEU A 93 6.58 12.44 -8.94
C LEU A 93 5.62 12.61 -10.12
N LEU A 94 4.43 13.19 -9.89
CA LEU A 94 3.48 13.48 -10.95
C LEU A 94 4.01 14.60 -11.86
N ASP A 95 3.72 14.50 -13.16
CA ASP A 95 4.02 15.56 -14.12
C ASP A 95 2.98 16.69 -13.95
N GLU A 96 3.41 17.84 -13.48
CA GLU A 96 2.56 18.98 -13.18
C GLU A 96 1.90 19.61 -14.41
N GLU A 97 2.46 19.40 -15.59
CA GLU A 97 1.94 19.96 -16.85
C GLU A 97 0.84 19.13 -17.47
N LEU A 98 0.68 17.88 -17.05
CA LEU A 98 -0.41 17.03 -17.50
C LEU A 98 -1.71 17.36 -16.78
N THR A 99 -2.83 17.08 -17.45
CA THR A 99 -4.14 17.10 -16.80
C THR A 99 -4.31 15.82 -15.96
N VAL A 100 -5.28 15.84 -15.04
CA VAL A 100 -5.69 14.65 -14.29
C VAL A 100 -6.02 13.51 -15.25
N PHE A 101 -6.82 13.78 -16.28
CA PHE A 101 -7.18 12.76 -17.28
C PHE A 101 -5.95 12.20 -18.00
N GLN A 102 -5.05 13.03 -18.48
CA GLN A 102 -3.85 12.60 -19.20
C GLN A 102 -2.95 11.73 -18.32
N THR A 103 -2.82 12.09 -17.05
CA THR A 103 -2.02 11.30 -16.09
C THR A 103 -2.48 9.86 -16.02
N ILE A 104 -3.79 9.63 -16.02
CA ILE A 104 -4.37 8.30 -15.95
C ILE A 104 -4.40 7.64 -17.34
N ASP A 105 -4.73 8.39 -18.39
CA ASP A 105 -4.74 7.86 -19.75
C ASP A 105 -3.39 7.32 -20.18
N ASP A 106 -2.30 7.95 -19.75
CA ASP A 106 -0.93 7.52 -20.08
C ASP A 106 -0.56 6.15 -19.52
N VAL A 107 -1.19 5.73 -18.42
CA VAL A 107 -0.90 4.43 -17.78
C VAL A 107 -2.00 3.40 -17.98
N ALA A 108 -3.20 3.82 -18.34
CA ALA A 108 -4.32 2.91 -18.54
C ALA A 108 -4.17 2.10 -19.81
N LYS A 109 -4.39 0.79 -19.72
CA LYS A 109 -4.27 -0.16 -20.84
C LYS A 109 -5.48 -1.09 -20.89
N GLY A 110 -5.80 -1.56 -22.11
CA GLY A 110 -6.88 -2.53 -22.31
C GLY A 110 -8.25 -1.99 -21.92
N GLU A 111 -9.05 -2.81 -21.29
CA GLU A 111 -10.43 -2.47 -20.89
C GLU A 111 -10.50 -1.31 -19.90
N VAL A 112 -9.46 -1.13 -19.06
CA VAL A 112 -9.37 -0.04 -18.09
C VAL A 112 -9.45 1.31 -18.79
N ARG A 113 -8.88 1.43 -19.98
CA ARG A 113 -8.88 2.66 -20.76
C ARG A 113 -10.28 3.17 -21.08
N ASN A 114 -11.21 2.26 -21.27
CA ASN A 114 -12.62 2.61 -21.54
C ASN A 114 -13.37 3.08 -20.29
N LYS A 115 -12.79 2.88 -19.11
CA LYS A 115 -13.39 3.20 -17.82
C LYS A 115 -12.69 4.32 -17.07
N ILE A 116 -11.81 5.07 -17.73
CA ILE A 116 -11.03 6.13 -17.08
C ILE A 116 -11.92 7.14 -16.37
N ARG A 117 -12.99 7.60 -17.03
CA ARG A 117 -13.90 8.60 -16.44
C ARG A 117 -14.59 8.05 -15.18
N ASP A 118 -14.98 6.78 -15.20
CA ASP A 118 -15.61 6.13 -14.04
C ASP A 118 -14.61 5.98 -12.89
N LEU A 119 -13.36 5.62 -13.20
CA LEU A 119 -12.29 5.51 -12.20
C LEU A 119 -11.96 6.86 -11.59
N LEU A 120 -11.86 7.90 -12.40
CA LEU A 120 -11.65 9.26 -11.92
C LEU A 120 -12.79 9.71 -11.01
N GLY A 121 -14.04 9.43 -11.39
CA GLY A 121 -15.19 9.69 -10.54
C GLY A 121 -15.13 8.96 -9.20
N ALA A 122 -14.75 7.69 -9.21
CA ALA A 122 -14.60 6.90 -7.99
C ALA A 122 -13.50 7.44 -7.06
N PHE A 123 -12.48 8.08 -7.62
CA PHE A 123 -11.39 8.70 -6.88
C PHE A 123 -11.57 10.21 -6.68
N MET A 124 -12.81 10.69 -6.75
CA MET A 124 -13.20 12.09 -6.47
C MET A 124 -12.69 13.11 -7.48
N PHE A 125 -12.50 12.70 -8.74
CA PHE A 125 -12.17 13.57 -9.87
C PHE A 125 -13.28 13.52 -10.92
N GLY A 126 -14.53 13.45 -10.47
CA GLY A 126 -15.68 13.37 -11.36
C GLY A 126 -15.96 14.67 -12.08
N GLY A 127 -16.47 14.53 -13.31
CA GLY A 127 -16.86 15.65 -14.14
C GLY A 127 -15.75 16.22 -15.02
N PRO A 128 -16.14 16.92 -16.10
CA PRO A 128 -15.17 17.45 -17.06
C PRO A 128 -14.22 18.49 -16.48
N GLU A 129 -14.69 19.32 -15.57
CA GLU A 129 -13.86 20.35 -14.95
C GLU A 129 -12.75 19.75 -14.10
N GLU A 130 -13.09 18.79 -13.24
CA GLU A 130 -12.13 18.15 -12.35
C GLU A 130 -11.09 17.33 -13.12
N SER A 131 -11.52 16.57 -14.13
CA SER A 131 -10.64 15.72 -14.91
C SER A 131 -9.70 16.48 -15.85
N MET A 132 -10.06 17.70 -16.22
CA MET A 132 -9.26 18.52 -17.13
C MET A 132 -8.36 19.52 -16.42
N LYS A 133 -8.39 19.58 -15.10
CA LYS A 133 -7.43 20.38 -14.33
C LYS A 133 -6.02 19.85 -14.51
N LYS A 134 -5.06 20.75 -14.61
CA LYS A 134 -3.65 20.36 -14.58
C LYS A 134 -3.25 19.95 -13.17
N VAL A 135 -2.34 19.00 -13.07
CA VAL A 135 -1.83 18.51 -11.79
C VAL A 135 -1.30 19.65 -10.93
N LYS A 136 -0.66 20.65 -11.53
CA LYS A 136 -0.07 21.78 -10.80
C LYS A 136 -1.08 22.61 -9.98
N VAL A 137 -2.36 22.59 -10.33
CA VAL A 137 -3.39 23.33 -9.58
C VAL A 137 -4.07 22.50 -8.50
N LEU A 138 -3.75 21.21 -8.40
CA LEU A 138 -4.33 20.32 -7.39
C LEU A 138 -3.77 20.60 -6.01
N SER A 139 -4.59 20.41 -4.99
CA SER A 139 -4.12 20.39 -3.59
C SER A 139 -3.19 19.18 -3.32
N GLY A 140 -2.48 19.21 -2.20
CA GLY A 140 -1.65 18.09 -1.80
C GLY A 140 -2.42 16.78 -1.68
N GLY A 141 -3.60 16.80 -1.05
CA GLY A 141 -4.45 15.61 -0.92
C GLY A 141 -4.96 15.10 -2.27
N GLU A 142 -5.34 15.99 -3.16
CA GLU A 142 -5.77 15.62 -4.52
C GLU A 142 -4.63 15.00 -5.33
N ARG A 143 -3.41 15.54 -5.24
CA ARG A 143 -2.22 14.97 -5.89
C ARG A 143 -1.92 13.58 -5.36
N THR A 144 -1.99 13.41 -4.05
CA THR A 144 -1.75 12.12 -3.38
C THR A 144 -2.75 11.07 -3.87
N ARG A 145 -4.02 11.44 -3.95
CA ARG A 145 -5.09 10.56 -4.43
C ARG A 145 -4.91 10.17 -5.89
N LEU A 146 -4.49 11.13 -6.72
CA LEU A 146 -4.21 10.88 -8.14
C LEU A 146 -3.00 9.95 -8.31
N ALA A 147 -1.94 10.16 -7.53
CA ALA A 147 -0.76 9.30 -7.55
C ALA A 147 -1.09 7.86 -7.16
N LEU A 148 -1.98 7.68 -6.19
CA LEU A 148 -2.46 6.35 -5.80
C LEU A 148 -3.19 5.67 -6.97
N LEU A 149 -4.15 6.35 -7.57
CA LEU A 149 -4.88 5.79 -8.71
C LEU A 149 -3.95 5.41 -9.87
N LYS A 150 -2.99 6.28 -10.19
CA LYS A 150 -1.99 6.00 -11.22
C LYS A 150 -1.22 4.72 -10.93
N LEU A 151 -0.74 4.55 -9.69
CA LEU A 151 0.01 3.37 -9.28
C LEU A 151 -0.82 2.09 -9.43
N LEU A 152 -2.08 2.14 -9.05
CA LEU A 152 -2.97 0.96 -9.12
C LEU A 152 -3.18 0.45 -10.55
N LEU A 153 -2.89 1.26 -11.54
CA LEU A 153 -3.03 0.89 -12.96
C LEU A 153 -1.72 0.42 -13.58
N GLU A 154 -0.62 0.45 -12.85
CA GLU A 154 0.68 -0.03 -13.32
C GLU A 154 0.82 -1.54 -13.09
N PRO A 155 1.51 -2.28 -14.00
CA PRO A 155 1.67 -3.73 -13.87
C PRO A 155 2.77 -4.09 -12.87
N VAL A 156 2.42 -4.15 -11.59
CA VAL A 156 3.35 -4.52 -10.50
C VAL A 156 2.86 -5.78 -9.81
N ASN A 157 3.76 -6.55 -9.21
CA ASN A 157 3.43 -7.80 -8.52
C ASN A 157 3.78 -7.81 -7.03
N LEU A 158 4.45 -6.76 -6.56
CA LEU A 158 4.62 -6.47 -5.13
C LEU A 158 4.20 -5.02 -4.91
N LEU A 159 3.03 -4.84 -4.32
CA LEU A 159 2.44 -3.53 -4.07
C LEU A 159 2.64 -3.18 -2.61
N ILE A 160 3.31 -2.06 -2.35
CA ILE A 160 3.57 -1.56 -0.99
C ILE A 160 2.86 -0.22 -0.85
N LEU A 161 1.88 -0.17 0.04
CA LEU A 161 1.05 1.02 0.27
C LEU A 161 1.23 1.53 1.69
N ASP A 162 1.69 2.79 1.82
CA ASP A 162 1.86 3.45 3.11
C ASP A 162 0.75 4.48 3.32
N GLU A 163 -0.16 4.17 4.25
CA GLU A 163 -1.34 4.97 4.59
C GLU A 163 -2.18 5.36 3.35
N PRO A 164 -2.62 4.38 2.53
CA PRO A 164 -3.29 4.67 1.27
C PRO A 164 -4.69 5.26 1.43
N THR A 165 -5.30 5.15 2.60
CA THR A 165 -6.66 5.63 2.84
C THR A 165 -6.74 7.09 3.26
N ASN A 166 -5.60 7.74 3.52
CA ASN A 166 -5.57 9.16 3.79
C ASN A 166 -6.12 9.94 2.58
N HIS A 167 -6.93 10.95 2.83
CA HIS A 167 -7.59 11.79 1.82
C HIS A 167 -8.64 11.05 0.96
N LEU A 168 -9.10 9.86 1.39
CA LEU A 168 -10.19 9.14 0.72
C LEU A 168 -11.49 9.23 1.51
N ASP A 169 -12.61 9.42 0.81
CA ASP A 169 -13.92 9.26 1.41
C ASP A 169 -14.30 7.77 1.54
N LEU A 170 -15.43 7.49 2.18
CA LEU A 170 -15.87 6.10 2.42
C LEU A 170 -16.11 5.33 1.12
N LYS A 171 -16.68 5.97 0.11
CA LYS A 171 -16.92 5.34 -1.19
C LYS A 171 -15.62 4.94 -1.87
N THR A 172 -14.66 5.85 -1.90
CA THR A 172 -13.34 5.60 -2.51
C THR A 172 -12.58 4.51 -1.75
N LYS A 173 -12.64 4.52 -0.41
CA LYS A 173 -12.07 3.45 0.41
C LYS A 173 -12.66 2.08 0.05
N ASP A 174 -13.97 1.99 -0.14
CA ASP A 174 -14.62 0.73 -0.50
C ASP A 174 -14.16 0.24 -1.87
N VAL A 175 -14.05 1.13 -2.84
CA VAL A 175 -13.53 0.81 -4.18
C VAL A 175 -12.10 0.28 -4.08
N LEU A 176 -11.25 0.97 -3.33
CA LEU A 176 -9.85 0.57 -3.12
C LEU A 176 -9.76 -0.78 -2.42
N LYS A 177 -10.50 -0.97 -1.33
CA LYS A 177 -10.48 -2.22 -0.57
C LYS A 177 -10.87 -3.41 -1.44
N GLN A 178 -11.94 -3.27 -2.21
CA GLN A 178 -12.40 -4.33 -3.10
C GLN A 178 -11.36 -4.65 -4.17
N ALA A 179 -10.75 -3.63 -4.75
CA ALA A 179 -9.69 -3.83 -5.74
C ALA A 179 -8.50 -4.59 -5.14
N LEU A 180 -8.08 -4.22 -3.92
CA LEU A 180 -6.98 -4.90 -3.23
C LEU A 180 -7.33 -6.33 -2.81
N GLN A 181 -8.58 -6.61 -2.48
CA GLN A 181 -9.03 -7.98 -2.21
C GLN A 181 -8.93 -8.87 -3.46
N ASP A 182 -9.23 -8.32 -4.63
CA ASP A 182 -9.18 -9.01 -5.92
C ASP A 182 -7.79 -9.01 -6.55
N TYR A 183 -6.85 -8.25 -5.98
CA TYR A 183 -5.49 -8.15 -6.50
C TYR A 183 -4.77 -9.51 -6.43
N ASP A 184 -4.22 -9.95 -7.54
CA ASP A 184 -3.55 -11.25 -7.67
C ASP A 184 -2.06 -11.24 -7.30
N GLY A 185 -1.48 -10.08 -7.05
CA GLY A 185 -0.11 -9.92 -6.61
C GLY A 185 0.04 -9.99 -5.09
N THR A 186 1.22 -9.63 -4.63
CA THR A 186 1.57 -9.58 -3.20
C THR A 186 1.40 -8.15 -2.68
N LEU A 187 0.82 -8.01 -1.50
CA LEU A 187 0.51 -6.71 -0.90
C LEU A 187 1.16 -6.58 0.48
N ILE A 188 1.84 -5.46 0.68
CA ILE A 188 2.27 -4.99 2.01
C ILE A 188 1.62 -3.64 2.23
N ILE A 189 0.91 -3.48 3.33
CA ILE A 189 0.19 -2.25 3.63
C ILE A 189 0.49 -1.77 5.05
N VAL A 190 0.81 -0.49 5.17
CA VAL A 190 0.94 0.20 6.45
C VAL A 190 -0.31 1.06 6.63
N SER A 191 -1.12 0.76 7.62
CA SER A 191 -2.37 1.49 7.87
C SER A 191 -2.81 1.35 9.32
N HIS A 192 -3.48 2.39 9.84
CA HIS A 192 -4.14 2.39 11.15
C HIS A 192 -5.65 2.16 11.03
N ASP A 193 -6.16 2.00 9.83
CA ASP A 193 -7.58 1.82 9.56
C ASP A 193 -7.94 0.34 9.66
N ARG A 194 -8.37 -0.10 10.85
CA ARG A 194 -8.68 -1.51 11.11
C ARG A 194 -9.80 -2.04 10.23
N ASP A 195 -10.82 -1.23 9.97
CA ASP A 195 -11.95 -1.64 9.14
C ASP A 195 -11.53 -1.83 7.68
N PHE A 196 -10.58 -1.01 7.22
CA PHE A 196 -10.00 -1.18 5.89
C PHE A 196 -9.16 -2.47 5.79
N LEU A 197 -8.42 -2.79 6.84
CA LEU A 197 -7.57 -3.99 6.88
C LEU A 197 -8.38 -5.29 7.08
N ASP A 198 -9.55 -5.20 7.69
CA ASP A 198 -10.38 -6.36 7.97
C ASP A 198 -10.87 -7.03 6.68
N GLY A 199 -10.67 -8.34 6.58
CA GLY A 199 -11.01 -9.10 5.37
C GLY A 199 -10.06 -8.87 4.19
N LEU A 200 -9.08 -7.98 4.34
CA LEU A 200 -8.07 -7.71 3.33
C LEU A 200 -6.76 -8.43 3.63
N VAL A 201 -6.21 -8.24 4.83
CA VAL A 201 -4.93 -8.84 5.20
C VAL A 201 -5.12 -10.15 5.96
N THR A 202 -4.22 -11.10 5.72
CA THR A 202 -4.21 -12.43 6.34
C THR A 202 -3.00 -12.66 7.23
N LYS A 203 -2.03 -11.74 7.17
CA LYS A 203 -0.84 -11.75 8.02
C LYS A 203 -0.61 -10.35 8.58
N VAL A 204 -0.15 -10.30 9.82
CA VAL A 204 0.21 -9.05 10.49
C VAL A 204 1.65 -9.14 10.95
N TYR A 205 2.47 -8.18 10.56
CA TYR A 205 3.84 -8.04 11.06
C TYR A 205 3.86 -6.92 12.08
N GLU A 206 4.11 -7.28 13.32
CA GLU A 206 4.16 -6.36 14.45
C GLU A 206 5.57 -5.85 14.68
N PHE A 207 5.73 -4.52 14.61
CA PHE A 207 6.99 -3.82 14.89
C PHE A 207 6.93 -3.24 16.29
N GLY A 208 7.85 -3.62 17.14
CA GLY A 208 7.95 -3.13 18.51
C GLY A 208 8.99 -3.89 19.30
N HIS A 209 9.45 -3.30 20.40
CA HIS A 209 10.47 -3.88 21.26
C HIS A 209 11.74 -4.33 20.51
N GLN A 210 12.12 -3.55 19.49
CA GLN A 210 13.30 -3.82 18.64
C GLN A 210 13.21 -5.14 17.88
N ARG A 211 11.99 -5.60 17.61
CA ARG A 211 11.73 -6.86 16.89
C ARG A 211 10.62 -6.71 15.87
N VAL A 212 10.58 -7.65 14.95
CA VAL A 212 9.48 -7.82 14.00
C VAL A 212 8.90 -9.21 14.22
N ARG A 213 7.60 -9.28 14.54
CA ARG A 213 6.91 -10.55 14.83
C ARG A 213 5.82 -10.79 13.79
N GLU A 214 5.81 -11.98 13.22
CA GLU A 214 4.78 -12.42 12.28
C GLU A 214 3.61 -13.04 13.03
N HIS A 215 2.40 -12.61 12.69
CA HIS A 215 1.15 -13.20 13.16
C HIS A 215 0.35 -13.68 11.94
N LEU A 216 0.02 -14.97 11.92
CA LEU A 216 -0.71 -15.60 10.81
C LEU A 216 -2.23 -15.45 11.01
N CYS A 217 -2.70 -14.22 11.02
CA CYS A 217 -4.09 -13.91 11.29
C CYS A 217 -4.49 -12.57 10.67
N GLY A 218 -5.80 -12.29 10.65
CA GLY A 218 -6.33 -10.98 10.27
C GLY A 218 -6.19 -9.94 11.38
N ILE A 219 -6.59 -8.71 11.06
CA ILE A 219 -6.34 -7.57 11.97
C ILE A 219 -7.12 -7.65 13.28
N TYR A 220 -8.39 -8.07 13.25
CA TYR A 220 -9.19 -8.14 14.47
C TYR A 220 -8.72 -9.27 15.40
N GLU A 221 -8.33 -10.41 14.86
CA GLU A 221 -7.74 -11.50 15.65
C GLU A 221 -6.44 -11.06 16.30
N PHE A 222 -5.60 -10.30 15.57
CA PHE A 222 -4.39 -9.71 16.12
C PHE A 222 -4.70 -8.78 17.29
N LEU A 223 -5.66 -7.86 17.12
CA LEU A 223 -6.06 -6.92 18.17
C LEU A 223 -6.59 -7.63 19.41
N ASP A 224 -7.41 -8.68 19.23
CA ASP A 224 -7.90 -9.51 20.31
C ASP A 224 -6.77 -10.18 21.07
N THR A 225 -5.80 -10.74 20.37
CA THR A 225 -4.59 -11.35 20.98
C THR A 225 -3.85 -10.35 21.86
N LYS A 226 -3.81 -9.08 21.42
CA LYS A 226 -3.16 -7.99 22.17
C LYS A 226 -4.08 -7.35 23.21
N LYS A 227 -5.35 -7.74 23.25
CA LYS A 227 -6.39 -7.11 24.10
C LYS A 227 -6.49 -5.61 23.85
N LEU A 228 -6.45 -5.21 22.58
CA LEU A 228 -6.54 -3.84 22.12
C LEU A 228 -7.84 -3.63 21.35
N GLU A 229 -8.43 -2.44 21.46
CA GLU A 229 -9.62 -2.06 20.70
C GLU A 229 -9.27 -1.37 19.38
N SER A 230 -8.08 -0.79 19.29
CA SER A 230 -7.64 -0.06 18.10
C SER A 230 -6.12 -0.15 17.92
N LEU A 231 -5.68 0.08 16.68
CA LEU A 231 -4.26 0.17 16.37
C LEU A 231 -3.59 1.38 17.03
N GLN A 232 -4.35 2.44 17.29
CA GLN A 232 -3.86 3.61 18.04
C GLN A 232 -3.48 3.27 19.48
N GLU A 233 -4.17 2.31 20.10
CA GLU A 233 -3.80 1.84 21.43
C GLU A 233 -2.46 1.12 21.43
N LEU A 234 -2.15 0.38 20.38
CA LEU A 234 -0.85 -0.25 20.18
C LEU A 234 0.27 0.80 20.20
N GLU A 235 0.04 1.94 19.54
CA GLU A 235 1.00 3.03 19.51
C GLU A 235 1.21 3.67 20.89
N ARG A 236 0.14 3.83 21.67
CA ARG A 236 0.19 4.48 22.97
C ARG A 236 0.82 3.61 24.05
N LYS A 237 0.46 2.33 24.09
CA LYS A 237 0.87 1.43 25.17
C LYS A 237 2.28 0.88 25.00
N GLY A 238 2.86 0.98 23.83
CA GLY A 238 4.19 0.45 23.57
C GLY A 238 4.31 -1.06 23.74
N VAL A 239 3.26 -1.76 23.45
CA VAL A 239 3.14 -3.22 23.65
C VAL A 239 3.71 -3.96 22.45
#